data_d4f6bd33f3be846ff07ec02d2f7bc655
#
_entry.id   d4f6bd33f3be846ff07ec02d2f7bc655
#
_cell.length_a   1.000
_cell.length_b   1.000
_cell.length_c   1.000
_cell.angle_alpha   90.00
_cell.angle_beta   90.00
_cell.angle_gamma   90.00
#
_symmetry.space_group_name_H-M   'P 1'
#
loop_
_entity.id
_entity.type
_entity.pdbx_description
1 polymer ?
#
loop_
_entity_poly.entity_id
_entity_poly.type
_entity_poly.pdbx_seq_one_letter_code
_entity_poly.pdbx_strand_id
1 'polypeptide(L)'
;MSARRGSPAGWSDVADDLLSARRRKSPQGNYRLREQPKVLIPRYLRRVIIAVLLVVIVVPIGYMVLMSFTPNEDVALGAISLRVLGVQNYLDMWSAAPLAAGLLHTVIIAGSAAVVSVFVALLAAYPLTRFEFKGRRSYLYTLVALQTVPGTTTVLPLFAILSWIQTTLSVSLIGTYWPIILTYMTFGVPLSTWLLVAYLRTVPRDLEEAGLVDGCSPLGALRRIVLPLALPAMVVALVFAFLVGWNDVLFASVFTNQHTQTLAIVLELFSSTSFSTGTPVYGELMSAAVVSSIPVVVLYLLCQRYLVSGLAVGSLNG
;
A
#
# COMPACT_ATOMS: atom_id res chain seq x y z
N MET A 1 -41.90 51.86 -65.13
CA MET A 1 -41.53 51.65 -63.66
C MET A 1 -41.44 50.16 -63.44
N SER A 2 -40.24 49.63 -63.48
CA SER A 2 -39.95 48.18 -63.36
C SER A 2 -39.26 47.90 -62.05
N ALA A 3 -39.96 47.30 -61.08
CA ALA A 3 -39.43 46.88 -59.84
C ALA A 3 -38.70 45.54 -60.00
N ARG A 4 -37.38 45.52 -59.88
CA ARG A 4 -36.56 44.27 -59.72
C ARG A 4 -36.69 43.75 -58.28
N ARG A 5 -37.37 42.61 -58.16
CA ARG A 5 -37.35 41.83 -56.94
C ARG A 5 -35.98 41.10 -56.82
N GLY A 6 -35.18 41.40 -55.79
CA GLY A 6 -34.00 40.64 -55.48
C GLY A 6 -34.39 39.25 -54.98
N SER A 7 -33.78 38.23 -55.55
CA SER A 7 -33.87 36.83 -55.10
C SER A 7 -33.20 36.71 -53.68
N PRO A 8 -33.80 36.00 -52.72
CA PRO A 8 -33.13 35.75 -51.46
C PRO A 8 -31.94 34.80 -51.64
N ALA A 9 -30.80 35.16 -51.01
CA ALA A 9 -29.59 34.33 -51.03
C ALA A 9 -29.93 32.89 -50.65
N GLY A 10 -29.47 31.97 -51.48
CA GLY A 10 -29.81 30.55 -51.33
C GLY A 10 -29.13 29.95 -50.10
N TRP A 11 -29.77 29.00 -49.45
CA TRP A 11 -29.22 28.23 -48.30
C TRP A 11 -27.85 27.62 -48.59
N SER A 12 -27.46 27.43 -49.86
CA SER A 12 -26.14 27.01 -50.30
C SER A 12 -25.03 28.00 -49.89
N ASP A 13 -25.27 29.30 -50.06
CA ASP A 13 -24.29 30.34 -49.80
C ASP A 13 -24.02 30.50 -48.28
N VAL A 14 -25.09 30.34 -47.49
CA VAL A 14 -25.00 30.35 -46.00
C VAL A 14 -24.27 29.10 -45.51
N ALA A 15 -24.50 27.94 -46.11
CA ALA A 15 -23.80 26.71 -45.74
C ALA A 15 -22.30 26.76 -46.07
N ASP A 16 -21.94 27.32 -47.25
CA ASP A 16 -20.55 27.47 -47.65
C ASP A 16 -19.82 28.50 -46.80
N ASP A 17 -20.50 29.56 -46.38
CA ASP A 17 -19.88 30.56 -45.46
C ASP A 17 -19.68 29.99 -44.05
N LEU A 18 -20.58 29.17 -43.54
CA LEU A 18 -20.42 28.46 -42.25
C LEU A 18 -19.30 27.41 -42.29
N LEU A 19 -19.16 26.70 -43.43
CA LEU A 19 -18.10 25.71 -43.61
C LEU A 19 -16.72 26.38 -43.77
N SER A 20 -16.68 27.54 -44.45
CA SER A 20 -15.45 28.33 -44.61
C SER A 20 -15.02 28.97 -43.28
N ALA A 21 -15.97 29.44 -42.47
CA ALA A 21 -15.72 29.98 -41.15
C ALA A 21 -15.20 28.90 -40.15
N ARG A 22 -15.71 27.66 -40.27
CA ARG A 22 -15.28 26.51 -39.50
C ARG A 22 -13.85 26.08 -39.87
N ARG A 23 -13.47 26.15 -41.15
CA ARG A 23 -12.08 25.89 -41.63
C ARG A 23 -11.10 26.97 -41.20
N ARG A 24 -11.52 28.22 -41.03
CA ARG A 24 -10.65 29.32 -40.56
C ARG A 24 -10.42 29.30 -39.05
N LYS A 25 -11.23 28.60 -38.25
CA LYS A 25 -11.14 28.50 -36.78
C LYS A 25 -10.42 27.25 -36.28
N SER A 26 -9.81 26.44 -37.14
CA SER A 26 -8.83 25.48 -36.66
C SER A 26 -7.49 26.25 -36.55
N PRO A 27 -7.07 26.65 -35.37
CA PRO A 27 -5.66 27.01 -35.19
C PRO A 27 -4.90 25.69 -35.33
N GLN A 28 -4.36 25.44 -36.52
CA GLN A 28 -3.20 24.58 -36.62
C GLN A 28 -2.06 25.30 -35.91
N GLY A 29 -2.23 25.47 -34.60
CA GLY A 29 -1.13 25.74 -33.71
C GLY A 29 -0.21 24.52 -33.84
N ASN A 30 0.93 24.73 -34.49
CA ASN A 30 2.09 23.88 -34.32
C ASN A 30 2.40 23.83 -32.84
N TYR A 31 1.67 22.99 -32.09
CA TYR A 31 2.13 22.48 -30.82
C TYR A 31 3.33 21.60 -31.18
N ARG A 32 4.47 22.25 -31.49
CA ARG A 32 5.75 21.59 -31.29
C ARG A 32 5.69 21.14 -29.84
N LEU A 33 5.36 19.87 -29.64
CA LEU A 33 5.59 19.20 -28.36
C LEU A 33 7.00 19.64 -28.00
N ARG A 34 7.09 20.49 -26.99
CA ARG A 34 8.37 20.95 -26.45
C ARG A 34 9.06 19.65 -26.05
N GLU A 35 9.93 19.16 -26.93
CA GLU A 35 10.72 17.97 -26.63
C GLU A 35 11.40 18.30 -25.34
N GLN A 36 10.91 17.69 -24.28
CA GLN A 36 11.58 17.80 -22.99
C GLN A 36 13.01 17.36 -23.23
N PRO A 37 14.01 18.14 -22.79
CA PRO A 37 15.39 17.77 -22.99
C PRO A 37 15.54 16.36 -22.41
N LYS A 38 15.70 15.38 -23.28
CA LYS A 38 16.06 14.02 -22.87
C LYS A 38 17.39 14.19 -22.18
N VAL A 39 17.40 14.23 -20.86
CA VAL A 39 18.62 14.13 -20.07
C VAL A 39 19.17 12.74 -20.37
N LEU A 40 19.98 12.70 -21.42
CA LEU A 40 20.64 11.49 -21.89
C LEU A 40 21.76 11.20 -20.89
N ILE A 41 21.37 10.60 -19.76
CA ILE A 41 22.35 10.01 -18.84
C ILE A 41 23.13 8.97 -19.67
N PRO A 42 24.44 9.14 -19.82
CA PRO A 42 25.27 8.19 -20.58
C PRO A 42 25.01 6.76 -20.11
N ARG A 43 24.93 5.84 -21.05
CA ARG A 43 24.58 4.44 -20.75
C ARG A 43 25.47 3.82 -19.67
N TYR A 44 26.74 4.18 -19.64
CA TYR A 44 27.69 3.72 -18.62
C TYR A 44 27.34 4.29 -17.24
N LEU A 45 27.01 5.59 -17.13
CA LEU A 45 26.64 6.21 -15.86
C LEU A 45 25.36 5.59 -15.29
N ARG A 46 24.36 5.32 -16.14
CA ARG A 46 23.15 4.59 -15.72
C ARG A 46 23.47 3.19 -15.19
N ARG A 47 24.41 2.45 -15.86
CA ARG A 47 24.83 1.14 -15.39
C ARG A 47 25.58 1.21 -14.06
N VAL A 48 26.45 2.20 -13.90
CA VAL A 48 27.17 2.43 -12.63
C VAL A 48 26.20 2.76 -11.51
N ILE A 49 25.24 3.65 -11.73
CA ILE A 49 24.22 4.00 -10.72
C ILE A 49 23.41 2.75 -10.34
N ILE A 50 22.96 1.96 -11.31
CA ILE A 50 22.21 0.72 -11.04
C ILE A 50 23.08 -0.28 -10.26
N ALA A 51 24.34 -0.45 -10.62
CA ALA A 51 25.26 -1.36 -9.94
C ALA A 51 25.51 -0.91 -8.48
N VAL A 52 25.74 0.38 -8.26
CA VAL A 52 25.92 0.93 -6.91
C VAL A 52 24.66 0.73 -6.06
N LEU A 53 23.49 1.04 -6.58
CA LEU A 53 22.22 0.83 -5.87
C LEU A 53 22.01 -0.65 -5.55
N LEU A 54 22.33 -1.54 -6.49
CA LEU A 54 22.21 -2.98 -6.28
C LEU A 54 23.17 -3.46 -5.18
N VAL A 55 24.42 -3.01 -5.19
CA VAL A 55 25.40 -3.32 -4.14
C VAL A 55 24.92 -2.82 -2.78
N VAL A 56 24.45 -1.58 -2.68
CA VAL A 56 23.94 -0.99 -1.42
C VAL A 56 22.76 -1.79 -0.85
N ILE A 57 21.92 -2.38 -1.69
CA ILE A 57 20.77 -3.19 -1.24
C ILE A 57 21.20 -4.64 -0.94
N VAL A 58 21.99 -5.26 -1.81
CA VAL A 58 22.29 -6.69 -1.72
C VAL A 58 23.32 -6.98 -0.62
N VAL A 59 24.29 -6.09 -0.39
CA VAL A 59 25.36 -6.33 0.61
C VAL A 59 24.81 -6.46 2.02
N PRO A 60 23.96 -5.56 2.55
CA PRO A 60 23.40 -5.73 3.89
C PRO A 60 22.55 -6.99 4.03
N ILE A 61 21.72 -7.30 3.03
CA ILE A 61 20.88 -8.50 3.05
C ILE A 61 21.75 -9.76 2.97
N GLY A 62 22.73 -9.75 2.09
CA GLY A 62 23.69 -10.86 1.97
C GLY A 62 24.50 -11.08 3.26
N TYR A 63 24.89 -9.99 3.93
CA TYR A 63 25.54 -10.06 5.21
C TYR A 63 24.62 -10.68 6.28
N MET A 64 23.37 -10.23 6.38
CA MET A 64 22.38 -10.81 7.30
C MET A 64 22.18 -12.31 7.04
N VAL A 65 22.02 -12.70 5.78
CA VAL A 65 21.89 -14.12 5.40
C VAL A 65 23.16 -14.91 5.75
N LEU A 66 24.35 -14.37 5.50
CA LEU A 66 25.60 -15.04 5.83
C LEU A 66 25.76 -15.24 7.34
N MET A 67 25.46 -14.19 8.14
CA MET A 67 25.54 -14.25 9.58
C MET A 67 24.53 -15.22 10.20
N SER A 68 23.37 -15.43 9.55
CA SER A 68 22.38 -16.40 10.03
C SER A 68 22.88 -17.85 10.00
N PHE A 69 23.90 -18.15 9.18
CA PHE A 69 24.56 -19.47 9.12
C PHE A 69 25.84 -19.54 9.95
N THR A 70 26.28 -18.43 10.55
CA THR A 70 27.53 -18.34 11.33
C THR A 70 27.22 -18.60 12.81
N PRO A 71 28.07 -19.37 13.55
CA PRO A 71 27.88 -19.60 14.98
C PRO A 71 27.80 -18.30 15.78
N ASN A 72 26.95 -18.25 16.82
CA ASN A 72 26.72 -17.06 17.63
C ASN A 72 28.00 -16.42 18.19
N GLU A 73 28.96 -17.25 18.63
CA GLU A 73 30.23 -16.79 19.19
C GLU A 73 31.06 -16.02 18.16
N ASP A 74 31.15 -16.51 16.93
CA ASP A 74 31.87 -15.87 15.83
C ASP A 74 31.20 -14.56 15.43
N VAL A 75 29.85 -14.55 15.36
CA VAL A 75 29.07 -13.35 15.04
C VAL A 75 29.28 -12.26 16.09
N ALA A 76 29.33 -12.63 17.38
CA ALA A 76 29.58 -11.71 18.49
C ALA A 76 30.95 -11.05 18.40
N LEU A 77 31.96 -11.77 17.89
CA LEU A 77 33.30 -11.26 17.65
C LEU A 77 33.46 -10.48 16.36
N GLY A 78 32.40 -10.37 15.56
CA GLY A 78 32.45 -9.75 14.23
C GLY A 78 33.23 -10.59 13.20
N ALA A 79 33.50 -11.87 13.50
CA ALA A 79 34.28 -12.75 12.65
C ALA A 79 33.38 -13.38 11.57
N ILE A 80 33.77 -13.24 10.32
CA ILE A 80 33.10 -13.94 9.19
C ILE A 80 33.81 -15.28 9.01
N SER A 81 33.30 -16.33 9.65
CA SER A 81 33.84 -17.66 9.52
C SER A 81 33.10 -18.45 8.43
N LEU A 82 33.58 -18.36 7.19
CA LEU A 82 33.04 -19.16 6.06
C LEU A 82 33.33 -20.67 6.20
N ARG A 83 34.16 -21.08 7.17
CA ARG A 83 34.57 -22.47 7.39
C ARG A 83 33.59 -23.29 8.22
N VAL A 84 32.70 -22.62 9.00
CA VAL A 84 31.80 -23.29 9.95
C VAL A 84 30.38 -22.74 9.73
N LEU A 85 29.89 -22.88 8.49
CA LEU A 85 28.50 -22.55 8.20
C LEU A 85 27.60 -23.71 8.63
N GLY A 86 26.58 -23.40 9.44
CA GLY A 86 25.63 -24.38 9.95
C GLY A 86 24.21 -23.87 9.99
N VAL A 87 23.24 -24.77 10.13
CA VAL A 87 21.82 -24.45 10.27
C VAL A 87 21.36 -24.39 11.73
N GLN A 88 22.31 -24.47 12.66
CA GLN A 88 22.01 -24.58 14.09
C GLN A 88 21.17 -23.38 14.56
N ASN A 89 21.52 -22.16 14.18
CA ASN A 89 20.77 -20.95 14.50
C ASN A 89 19.30 -21.02 14.09
N TYR A 90 19.01 -21.66 12.96
CA TYR A 90 17.64 -21.85 12.46
C TYR A 90 16.84 -22.88 13.29
N LEU A 91 17.51 -23.79 13.96
CA LEU A 91 16.87 -24.75 14.86
C LEU A 91 16.66 -24.14 16.24
N ASP A 92 17.68 -23.46 16.75
CA ASP A 92 17.70 -22.93 18.12
C ASP A 92 16.80 -21.70 18.29
N MET A 93 16.62 -20.86 17.25
CA MET A 93 15.77 -19.67 17.30
C MET A 93 14.34 -19.96 17.75
N TRP A 94 13.78 -21.14 17.42
CA TRP A 94 12.40 -21.50 17.78
C TRP A 94 12.23 -21.80 19.26
N SER A 95 13.30 -22.26 19.94
CA SER A 95 13.34 -22.49 21.39
C SER A 95 13.72 -21.23 22.16
N ALA A 96 14.51 -20.35 21.53
CA ALA A 96 15.00 -19.12 22.14
C ALA A 96 13.91 -18.04 22.27
N ALA A 97 12.96 -18.01 21.34
CA ALA A 97 11.85 -17.05 21.36
C ALA A 97 10.55 -17.65 20.75
N PRO A 98 9.36 -17.17 21.16
CA PRO A 98 8.07 -17.69 20.66
C PRO A 98 7.76 -17.18 19.23
N LEU A 99 8.71 -17.38 18.30
CA LEU A 99 8.63 -16.87 16.92
C LEU A 99 7.41 -17.40 16.14
N ALA A 100 7.10 -18.70 16.30
CA ALA A 100 5.97 -19.31 15.61
C ALA A 100 4.63 -18.69 16.06
N ALA A 101 4.44 -18.48 17.35
CA ALA A 101 3.27 -17.80 17.89
C ALA A 101 3.19 -16.35 17.41
N GLY A 102 4.29 -15.60 17.50
CA GLY A 102 4.39 -14.23 17.01
C GLY A 102 4.08 -14.10 15.52
N LEU A 103 4.57 -15.03 14.69
CA LEU A 103 4.27 -15.10 13.27
C LEU A 103 2.77 -15.29 13.01
N LEU A 104 2.16 -16.28 13.70
CA LEU A 104 0.74 -16.58 13.58
C LEU A 104 -0.12 -15.37 13.99
N HIS A 105 0.19 -14.78 15.16
CA HIS A 105 -0.52 -13.61 15.66
C HIS A 105 -0.44 -12.44 14.66
N THR A 106 0.76 -12.17 14.13
CA THR A 106 0.94 -11.08 13.15
C THR A 106 0.13 -11.32 11.87
N VAL A 107 0.16 -12.56 11.33
CA VAL A 107 -0.64 -12.88 10.13
C VAL A 107 -2.14 -12.71 10.39
N ILE A 108 -2.63 -13.14 11.55
CA ILE A 108 -4.05 -12.96 11.92
C ILE A 108 -4.38 -11.48 12.09
N ILE A 109 -3.60 -10.74 12.87
CA ILE A 109 -3.87 -9.34 13.22
C ILE A 109 -3.72 -8.45 11.97
N ALA A 110 -2.55 -8.46 11.33
CA ALA A 110 -2.28 -7.62 10.16
C ALA A 110 -3.12 -8.05 8.95
N GLY A 111 -3.33 -9.35 8.75
CA GLY A 111 -4.16 -9.88 7.67
C GLY A 111 -5.62 -9.49 7.82
N SER A 112 -6.21 -9.66 9.00
CA SER A 112 -7.60 -9.27 9.25
C SER A 112 -7.79 -7.76 9.15
N ALA A 113 -6.89 -6.96 9.73
CA ALA A 113 -6.91 -5.52 9.63
C ALA A 113 -6.83 -5.05 8.16
N ALA A 114 -5.94 -5.65 7.36
CA ALA A 114 -5.79 -5.32 5.95
C ALA A 114 -7.05 -5.66 5.13
N VAL A 115 -7.61 -6.86 5.30
CA VAL A 115 -8.81 -7.28 4.57
C VAL A 115 -9.99 -6.37 4.90
N VAL A 116 -10.23 -6.11 6.19
CA VAL A 116 -11.35 -5.24 6.61
C VAL A 116 -11.12 -3.80 6.15
N SER A 117 -9.88 -3.28 6.24
CA SER A 117 -9.54 -1.95 5.77
C SER A 117 -9.82 -1.76 4.28
N VAL A 118 -9.42 -2.73 3.44
CA VAL A 118 -9.65 -2.66 1.98
C VAL A 118 -11.13 -2.76 1.65
N PHE A 119 -11.88 -3.61 2.36
CA PHE A 119 -13.32 -3.74 2.18
C PHE A 119 -14.05 -2.44 2.53
N VAL A 120 -13.77 -1.85 3.69
CA VAL A 120 -14.33 -0.55 4.12
C VAL A 120 -13.92 0.56 3.15
N ALA A 121 -12.65 0.55 2.74
CA ALA A 121 -12.12 1.51 1.78
C ALA A 121 -12.81 1.43 0.40
N LEU A 122 -13.14 0.23 -0.08
CA LEU A 122 -13.89 0.05 -1.33
C LEU A 122 -15.30 0.65 -1.22
N LEU A 123 -16.00 0.36 -0.11
CA LEU A 123 -17.33 0.91 0.14
C LEU A 123 -17.32 2.44 0.24
N ALA A 124 -16.23 3.04 0.74
CA ALA A 124 -16.05 4.49 0.78
C ALA A 124 -15.61 5.05 -0.60
N ALA A 125 -14.68 4.38 -1.29
CA ALA A 125 -14.13 4.86 -2.56
C ALA A 125 -15.16 4.86 -3.69
N TYR A 126 -16.09 3.91 -3.70
CA TYR A 126 -17.14 3.83 -4.70
C TYR A 126 -18.00 5.09 -4.77
N PRO A 127 -18.70 5.52 -3.70
CA PRO A 127 -19.48 6.76 -3.73
C PRO A 127 -18.60 8.00 -3.95
N LEU A 128 -17.38 8.01 -3.45
CA LEU A 128 -16.43 9.10 -3.67
C LEU A 128 -16.01 9.26 -5.14
N THR A 129 -16.18 8.25 -5.97
CA THR A 129 -15.79 8.30 -7.38
C THR A 129 -17.00 8.42 -8.32
N ARG A 130 -18.14 7.88 -7.93
CA ARG A 130 -19.33 7.78 -8.79
C ARG A 130 -20.37 8.86 -8.52
N PHE A 131 -20.50 9.33 -7.29
CA PHE A 131 -21.51 10.32 -6.93
C PHE A 131 -20.89 11.71 -6.65
N GLU A 132 -21.65 12.74 -6.98
CA GLU A 132 -21.33 14.12 -6.63
C GLU A 132 -22.16 14.52 -5.41
N PHE A 133 -21.52 14.80 -4.31
CA PHE A 133 -22.16 15.25 -3.08
C PHE A 133 -21.34 16.31 -2.35
N LYS A 134 -22.03 17.15 -1.56
CA LYS A 134 -21.39 18.17 -0.74
C LYS A 134 -20.52 17.48 0.33
N GLY A 135 -19.25 17.89 0.46
CA GLY A 135 -18.33 17.33 1.44
C GLY A 135 -17.35 16.26 0.88
N ARG A 136 -17.50 15.80 -0.39
CA ARG A 136 -16.59 14.83 -1.02
C ARG A 136 -15.12 15.24 -0.92
N ARG A 137 -14.81 16.51 -1.23
CA ARG A 137 -13.43 17.02 -1.15
C ARG A 137 -12.94 17.11 0.29
N SER A 138 -13.78 17.59 1.21
CA SER A 138 -13.43 17.66 2.63
C SER A 138 -13.11 16.28 3.20
N TYR A 139 -13.90 15.26 2.86
CA TYR A 139 -13.64 13.89 3.28
C TYR A 139 -12.26 13.40 2.81
N LEU A 140 -11.91 13.59 1.53
CA LEU A 140 -10.61 13.22 1.01
C LEU A 140 -9.46 13.96 1.70
N TYR A 141 -9.62 15.27 1.94
CA TYR A 141 -8.60 16.04 2.68
C TYR A 141 -8.47 15.57 4.13
N THR A 142 -9.57 15.23 4.80
CA THR A 142 -9.54 14.69 6.17
C THR A 142 -8.80 13.36 6.22
N LEU A 143 -9.01 12.46 5.26
CA LEU A 143 -8.25 11.20 5.18
C LEU A 143 -6.74 11.43 5.06
N VAL A 144 -6.32 12.39 4.24
CA VAL A 144 -4.90 12.75 4.09
C VAL A 144 -4.38 13.41 5.38
N ALA A 145 -5.14 14.32 5.98
CA ALA A 145 -4.79 14.99 7.22
C ALA A 145 -4.60 14.00 8.38
N LEU A 146 -5.45 12.98 8.48
CA LEU A 146 -5.32 11.93 9.49
C LEU A 146 -4.00 11.15 9.35
N GLN A 147 -3.49 10.95 8.13
CA GLN A 147 -2.23 10.26 7.90
C GLN A 147 -1.00 11.10 8.27
N THR A 148 -1.14 12.42 8.40
CA THR A 148 -0.02 13.29 8.81
C THR A 148 0.22 13.27 10.32
N VAL A 149 -0.73 12.74 11.10
CA VAL A 149 -0.60 12.64 12.57
C VAL A 149 0.35 11.47 12.88
N PRO A 150 1.48 11.72 13.56
CA PRO A 150 2.42 10.66 13.90
C PRO A 150 1.79 9.62 14.84
N GLY A 151 2.03 8.33 14.56
CA GLY A 151 1.54 7.23 15.41
C GLY A 151 1.98 7.37 16.87
N THR A 152 3.19 7.88 17.11
CA THR A 152 3.76 8.11 18.45
C THR A 152 2.91 9.05 19.31
N THR A 153 2.23 10.03 18.70
CA THR A 153 1.37 10.96 19.43
C THR A 153 -0.03 10.40 19.68
N THR A 154 -0.45 9.40 18.90
CA THR A 154 -1.80 8.82 18.99
C THR A 154 -1.88 7.60 19.90
N VAL A 155 -0.75 6.95 20.23
CA VAL A 155 -0.74 5.72 21.02
C VAL A 155 -1.32 5.91 22.42
N LEU A 156 -0.92 6.98 23.13
CA LEU A 156 -1.41 7.26 24.50
C LEU A 156 -2.90 7.61 24.54
N PRO A 157 -3.43 8.53 23.69
CA PRO A 157 -4.86 8.78 23.63
C PRO A 157 -5.68 7.53 23.27
N LEU A 158 -5.22 6.69 22.33
CA LEU A 158 -5.90 5.44 21.99
C LEU A 158 -5.92 4.47 23.17
N PHE A 159 -4.79 4.31 23.85
CA PHE A 159 -4.71 3.49 25.05
C PHE A 159 -5.68 3.98 26.13
N ALA A 160 -5.72 5.29 26.40
CA ALA A 160 -6.62 5.87 27.39
C ALA A 160 -8.11 5.61 27.04
N ILE A 161 -8.49 5.78 25.78
CA ILE A 161 -9.87 5.51 25.32
C ILE A 161 -10.20 4.02 25.47
N LEU A 162 -9.33 3.13 25.03
CA LEU A 162 -9.57 1.68 25.12
C LEU A 162 -9.60 1.19 26.56
N SER A 163 -8.73 1.72 27.41
CA SER A 163 -8.73 1.44 28.85
C SER A 163 -10.01 1.94 29.54
N TRP A 164 -10.48 3.13 29.19
CA TRP A 164 -11.76 3.65 29.68
C TRP A 164 -12.95 2.79 29.23
N ILE A 165 -12.99 2.36 27.97
CA ILE A 165 -14.03 1.44 27.45
C ILE A 165 -13.98 0.12 28.21
N GLN A 166 -12.78 -0.45 28.38
CA GLN A 166 -12.57 -1.70 29.11
C GLN A 166 -13.09 -1.63 30.54
N THR A 167 -12.80 -0.55 31.26
CA THR A 167 -13.24 -0.38 32.64
C THR A 167 -14.75 -0.12 32.74
N THR A 168 -15.30 0.69 31.82
CA THR A 168 -16.75 1.06 31.85
C THR A 168 -17.62 -0.11 31.45
N LEU A 169 -17.22 -0.91 30.46
CA LEU A 169 -18.01 -2.05 29.99
C LEU A 169 -17.64 -3.36 30.68
N SER A 170 -16.65 -3.36 31.57
CA SER A 170 -16.12 -4.56 32.24
C SER A 170 -15.73 -5.69 31.26
N VAL A 171 -15.19 -5.32 30.10
CA VAL A 171 -14.77 -6.23 29.04
C VAL A 171 -13.25 -6.19 28.91
N SER A 172 -12.59 -7.35 28.90
CA SER A 172 -11.16 -7.42 28.63
C SER A 172 -10.86 -7.13 27.16
N LEU A 173 -10.35 -5.93 26.85
CA LEU A 173 -9.99 -5.51 25.51
C LEU A 173 -8.47 -5.55 25.30
N ILE A 174 -7.72 -4.86 26.13
CA ILE A 174 -6.25 -4.79 26.03
C ILE A 174 -5.65 -6.18 26.24
N GLY A 175 -4.75 -6.58 25.38
CA GLY A 175 -4.20 -7.93 25.35
C GLY A 175 -4.98 -8.92 24.46
N THR A 176 -6.06 -8.49 23.81
CA THR A 176 -6.75 -9.24 22.75
C THR A 176 -6.39 -8.72 21.36
N TYR A 177 -6.85 -9.37 20.30
CA TYR A 177 -6.56 -8.95 18.92
C TYR A 177 -7.35 -7.69 18.49
N TRP A 178 -8.51 -7.43 19.09
CA TRP A 178 -9.43 -6.39 18.63
C TRP A 178 -8.87 -4.97 18.68
N PRO A 179 -8.24 -4.52 19.81
CA PRO A 179 -7.70 -3.17 19.88
C PRO A 179 -6.65 -2.88 18.81
N ILE A 180 -5.75 -3.83 18.58
CA ILE A 180 -4.67 -3.65 17.62
C ILE A 180 -5.17 -3.74 16.17
N ILE A 181 -6.15 -4.63 15.88
CA ILE A 181 -6.81 -4.69 14.57
C ILE A 181 -7.50 -3.36 14.26
N LEU A 182 -8.28 -2.81 15.22
CA LEU A 182 -8.95 -1.52 15.06
C LEU A 182 -7.95 -0.38 14.87
N THR A 183 -6.85 -0.40 15.61
CA THR A 183 -5.78 0.58 15.47
C THR A 183 -5.16 0.53 14.07
N TYR A 184 -4.82 -0.66 13.56
CA TYR A 184 -4.26 -0.80 12.20
C TYR A 184 -5.26 -0.39 11.12
N MET A 185 -6.55 -0.61 11.32
CA MET A 185 -7.60 -0.11 10.42
C MET A 185 -7.64 1.42 10.37
N THR A 186 -7.34 2.11 11.48
CA THR A 186 -7.30 3.58 11.51
C THR A 186 -6.29 4.15 10.51
N PHE A 187 -5.18 3.45 10.28
CA PHE A 187 -4.17 3.81 9.29
C PHE A 187 -4.42 3.17 7.92
N GLY A 188 -4.91 1.93 7.90
CA GLY A 188 -5.14 1.16 6.68
C GLY A 188 -6.30 1.69 5.83
N VAL A 189 -7.43 2.08 6.44
CA VAL A 189 -8.62 2.56 5.72
C VAL A 189 -8.34 3.85 4.93
N PRO A 190 -7.73 4.91 5.50
CA PRO A 190 -7.43 6.11 4.74
C PRO A 190 -6.52 5.86 3.54
N LEU A 191 -5.42 5.12 3.73
CA LEU A 191 -4.48 4.79 2.67
C LEU A 191 -5.15 4.00 1.55
N SER A 192 -5.88 2.93 1.92
CA SER A 192 -6.60 2.09 0.97
C SER A 192 -7.68 2.86 0.22
N THR A 193 -8.42 3.74 0.91
CA THR A 193 -9.45 4.59 0.27
C THR A 193 -8.83 5.52 -0.77
N TRP A 194 -7.70 6.15 -0.44
CA TRP A 194 -7.01 7.05 -1.36
C TRP A 194 -6.52 6.29 -2.62
N LEU A 195 -5.91 5.13 -2.45
CA LEU A 195 -5.44 4.28 -3.55
C LEU A 195 -6.61 3.82 -4.43
N LEU A 196 -7.71 3.36 -3.82
CA LEU A 196 -8.89 2.90 -4.55
C LEU A 196 -9.60 4.04 -5.28
N VAL A 197 -9.71 5.24 -4.68
CA VAL A 197 -10.26 6.42 -5.36
C VAL A 197 -9.42 6.81 -6.56
N ALA A 198 -8.09 6.82 -6.43
CA ALA A 198 -7.20 7.13 -7.54
C ALA A 198 -7.39 6.14 -8.71
N TYR A 199 -7.47 4.85 -8.41
CA TYR A 199 -7.66 3.81 -9.41
C TYR A 199 -9.06 3.84 -10.03
N LEU A 200 -10.13 3.91 -9.23
CA LEU A 200 -11.52 3.90 -9.73
C LEU A 200 -11.83 5.09 -10.63
N ARG A 201 -11.11 6.20 -10.51
CA ARG A 201 -11.20 7.33 -11.44
C ARG A 201 -10.72 7.00 -12.85
N THR A 202 -9.87 6.00 -13.03
CA THR A 202 -9.38 5.56 -14.33
C THR A 202 -10.34 4.57 -15.02
N VAL A 203 -11.26 3.98 -14.27
CA VAL A 203 -12.25 3.03 -14.78
C VAL A 203 -13.40 3.82 -15.44
N PRO A 204 -13.69 3.62 -16.75
CA PRO A 204 -14.77 4.30 -17.45
C PRO A 204 -16.13 4.05 -16.79
N ARG A 205 -16.93 5.11 -16.66
CA ARG A 205 -18.30 5.01 -16.12
C ARG A 205 -19.26 4.27 -17.05
N ASP A 206 -19.01 4.33 -18.34
CA ASP A 206 -19.85 3.72 -19.39
C ASP A 206 -20.05 2.21 -19.17
N LEU A 207 -19.05 1.51 -18.60
CA LEU A 207 -19.17 0.09 -18.26
C LEU A 207 -20.22 -0.18 -17.18
N GLU A 208 -20.35 0.73 -16.24
CA GLU A 208 -21.29 0.64 -15.14
C GLU A 208 -22.69 1.06 -15.59
N GLU A 209 -22.77 2.11 -16.44
CA GLU A 209 -24.01 2.58 -17.03
C GLU A 209 -24.62 1.53 -17.97
N ALA A 210 -23.80 0.83 -18.77
CA ALA A 210 -24.24 -0.31 -19.58
C ALA A 210 -24.85 -1.42 -18.71
N GLY A 211 -24.20 -1.76 -17.59
CA GLY A 211 -24.74 -2.74 -16.65
C GLY A 211 -26.08 -2.32 -16.02
N LEU A 212 -26.27 -1.03 -15.75
CA LEU A 212 -27.55 -0.52 -15.24
C LEU A 212 -28.65 -0.60 -16.32
N VAL A 213 -28.33 -0.32 -17.59
CA VAL A 213 -29.25 -0.49 -18.72
C VAL A 213 -29.63 -1.96 -18.91
N ASP A 214 -28.69 -2.88 -18.70
CA ASP A 214 -28.92 -4.33 -18.71
C ASP A 214 -29.70 -4.84 -17.49
N GLY A 215 -30.21 -3.95 -16.62
CA GLY A 215 -31.07 -4.28 -15.50
C GLY A 215 -30.34 -4.61 -14.18
N CYS A 216 -29.03 -4.37 -14.08
CA CYS A 216 -28.33 -4.49 -12.81
C CYS A 216 -28.77 -3.37 -11.83
N SER A 217 -28.96 -3.72 -10.57
CA SER A 217 -29.04 -2.70 -9.51
C SER A 217 -27.66 -2.03 -9.30
N PRO A 218 -27.57 -0.85 -8.68
CA PRO A 218 -26.29 -0.20 -8.36
C PRO A 218 -25.32 -1.09 -7.55
N LEU A 219 -25.83 -1.87 -6.60
CA LEU A 219 -25.07 -2.85 -5.87
C LEU A 219 -24.66 -4.04 -6.74
N GLY A 220 -25.52 -4.43 -7.68
CA GLY A 220 -25.23 -5.44 -8.70
C GLY A 220 -24.08 -5.02 -9.61
N ALA A 221 -24.12 -3.77 -10.09
CA ALA A 221 -23.04 -3.17 -10.89
C ALA A 221 -21.72 -3.09 -10.11
N LEU A 222 -21.76 -2.64 -8.84
CA LEU A 222 -20.59 -2.65 -7.96
C LEU A 222 -19.98 -4.06 -7.85
N ARG A 223 -20.80 -5.09 -7.60
CA ARG A 223 -20.29 -6.45 -7.35
C ARG A 223 -19.82 -7.16 -8.62
N ARG A 224 -20.54 -6.97 -9.75
CA ARG A 224 -20.30 -7.74 -10.98
C ARG A 224 -19.37 -7.04 -11.96
N ILE A 225 -19.28 -5.70 -11.91
CA ILE A 225 -18.49 -4.91 -12.84
C ILE A 225 -17.35 -4.20 -12.12
N VAL A 226 -17.64 -3.37 -11.13
CA VAL A 226 -16.63 -2.51 -10.48
C VAL A 226 -15.66 -3.33 -9.65
N LEU A 227 -16.14 -4.27 -8.83
CA LEU A 227 -15.32 -5.09 -7.95
C LEU A 227 -14.25 -5.91 -8.69
N PRO A 228 -14.58 -6.66 -9.77
CA PRO A 228 -13.56 -7.37 -10.56
C PRO A 228 -12.54 -6.44 -11.21
N LEU A 229 -12.99 -5.28 -11.71
CA LEU A 229 -12.09 -4.27 -12.30
C LEU A 229 -11.20 -3.61 -11.25
N ALA A 230 -11.69 -3.42 -10.01
CA ALA A 230 -10.94 -2.84 -8.91
C ALA A 230 -9.97 -3.83 -8.24
N LEU A 231 -10.07 -5.13 -8.53
CA LEU A 231 -9.28 -6.17 -7.90
C LEU A 231 -7.76 -5.88 -7.90
N PRO A 232 -7.14 -5.41 -8.99
CA PRO A 232 -5.71 -5.08 -8.98
C PRO A 232 -5.37 -4.01 -7.94
N ALA A 233 -6.16 -2.95 -7.84
CA ALA A 233 -5.94 -1.88 -6.87
C ALA A 233 -6.24 -2.33 -5.43
N MET A 234 -7.22 -3.20 -5.24
CA MET A 234 -7.53 -3.80 -3.93
C MET A 234 -6.38 -4.65 -3.43
N VAL A 235 -5.76 -5.44 -4.31
CA VAL A 235 -4.58 -6.25 -3.95
C VAL A 235 -3.41 -5.35 -3.55
N VAL A 236 -3.17 -4.27 -4.28
CA VAL A 236 -2.14 -3.28 -3.92
C VAL A 236 -2.43 -2.64 -2.55
N ALA A 237 -3.67 -2.20 -2.33
CA ALA A 237 -4.09 -1.62 -1.05
C ALA A 237 -3.96 -2.61 0.10
N LEU A 238 -4.29 -3.90 -0.14
CA LEU A 238 -4.16 -4.98 0.85
C LEU A 238 -2.71 -5.20 1.27
N VAL A 239 -1.78 -5.21 0.30
CA VAL A 239 -0.34 -5.33 0.60
C VAL A 239 0.13 -4.17 1.48
N PHE A 240 -0.21 -2.93 1.14
CA PHE A 240 0.19 -1.78 1.93
C PHE A 240 -0.44 -1.80 3.33
N ALA A 241 -1.73 -2.11 3.45
CA ALA A 241 -2.39 -2.20 4.74
C ALA A 241 -1.82 -3.33 5.61
N PHE A 242 -1.46 -4.48 5.01
CA PHE A 242 -0.79 -5.57 5.69
C PHE A 242 0.58 -5.16 6.22
N LEU A 243 1.40 -4.47 5.40
CA LEU A 243 2.73 -4.02 5.79
C LEU A 243 2.72 -3.02 6.95
N VAL A 244 1.66 -2.23 7.11
CA VAL A 244 1.48 -1.36 8.28
C VAL A 244 1.49 -2.18 9.57
N GLY A 245 0.68 -3.24 9.64
CA GLY A 245 0.62 -4.10 10.83
C GLY A 245 1.83 -5.04 10.96
N TRP A 246 2.45 -5.44 9.84
CA TRP A 246 3.61 -6.31 9.85
C TRP A 246 4.83 -5.67 10.51
N ASN A 247 5.05 -4.38 10.23
CA ASN A 247 6.23 -3.65 10.70
C ASN A 247 6.02 -2.90 12.02
N ASP A 248 4.79 -2.94 12.58
CA ASP A 248 4.49 -2.15 13.78
C ASP A 248 5.01 -2.81 15.04
N VAL A 249 5.76 -2.03 15.81
CA VAL A 249 6.22 -2.34 17.16
C VAL A 249 5.50 -1.47 18.18
N LEU A 250 5.21 -0.20 17.82
CA LEU A 250 4.76 0.82 18.75
C LEU A 250 3.38 0.50 19.35
N PHE A 251 2.38 0.27 18.50
CA PHE A 251 1.03 -0.05 18.99
C PHE A 251 0.97 -1.48 19.52
N ALA A 252 1.72 -2.39 18.91
CA ALA A 252 1.79 -3.77 19.36
C ALA A 252 2.36 -3.89 20.78
N SER A 253 3.38 -3.09 21.16
CA SER A 253 3.95 -3.12 22.51
C SER A 253 2.97 -2.69 23.61
N VAL A 254 1.99 -1.84 23.25
CA VAL A 254 1.00 -1.28 24.19
C VAL A 254 -0.27 -2.10 24.26
N PHE A 255 -0.73 -2.65 23.12
CA PHE A 255 -2.04 -3.30 23.00
C PHE A 255 -1.99 -4.82 23.10
N THR A 256 -0.81 -5.45 22.96
CA THR A 256 -0.66 -6.91 23.09
C THR A 256 -0.09 -7.32 24.44
N ASN A 257 -0.23 -8.58 24.79
CA ASN A 257 0.37 -9.21 25.95
C ASN A 257 1.16 -10.46 25.53
N GLN A 258 1.75 -11.19 26.47
CA GLN A 258 2.56 -12.38 26.20
C GLN A 258 1.86 -13.45 25.32
N HIS A 259 0.53 -13.49 25.33
CA HIS A 259 -0.27 -14.46 24.55
C HIS A 259 -0.70 -13.93 23.16
N THR A 260 -0.49 -12.66 22.88
CA THR A 260 -0.94 -12.01 21.64
C THR A 260 0.13 -11.20 20.94
N GLN A 261 1.39 -11.30 21.40
CA GLN A 261 2.54 -10.58 20.85
C GLN A 261 2.66 -10.81 19.34
N THR A 262 2.90 -9.72 18.63
CA THR A 262 3.25 -9.77 17.22
C THR A 262 4.70 -10.19 17.02
N LEU A 263 5.04 -10.67 15.84
CA LEU A 263 6.40 -11.07 15.48
C LEU A 263 7.41 -9.93 15.69
N ALA A 264 7.02 -8.69 15.35
CA ALA A 264 7.87 -7.51 15.54
C ALA A 264 8.24 -7.31 17.03
N ILE A 265 7.29 -7.50 17.94
CA ILE A 265 7.54 -7.44 19.39
C ILE A 265 8.40 -8.61 19.85
N VAL A 266 8.14 -9.82 19.36
CA VAL A 266 8.96 -10.99 19.71
C VAL A 266 10.43 -10.77 19.29
N LEU A 267 10.66 -10.24 18.09
CA LEU A 267 12.02 -9.94 17.62
C LEU A 267 12.68 -8.81 18.43
N GLU A 268 11.94 -7.78 18.80
CA GLU A 268 12.43 -6.69 19.64
C GLU A 268 12.86 -7.19 21.03
N LEU A 269 12.02 -7.98 21.68
CA LEU A 269 12.32 -8.59 22.97
C LEU A 269 13.49 -9.58 22.85
N PHE A 270 13.55 -10.36 21.78
CA PHE A 270 14.65 -11.28 21.54
C PHE A 270 15.99 -10.54 21.38
N SER A 271 15.99 -9.43 20.63
CA SER A 271 17.19 -8.59 20.50
C SER A 271 17.65 -8.02 21.86
N SER A 272 16.70 -7.59 22.69
CA SER A 272 17.01 -7.02 24.01
C SER A 272 17.57 -8.04 25.01
N THR A 273 17.24 -9.32 24.86
CA THR A 273 17.76 -10.41 25.69
C THR A 273 19.28 -10.51 25.61
N SER A 274 19.87 -10.34 24.43
CA SER A 274 21.31 -10.34 24.19
C SER A 274 22.04 -9.28 25.05
N PHE A 275 21.42 -8.10 25.14
CA PHE A 275 22.00 -7.00 25.96
C PHE A 275 21.86 -7.21 27.45
N SER A 276 20.81 -7.88 27.92
CA SER A 276 20.52 -8.07 29.33
C SER A 276 21.26 -9.26 29.94
N THR A 277 21.45 -10.35 29.19
CA THR A 277 22.07 -11.60 29.69
C THR A 277 23.56 -11.70 29.36
N GLY A 278 24.04 -10.86 28.42
CA GLY A 278 25.43 -10.95 27.92
C GLY A 278 25.67 -12.20 27.06
N THR A 279 24.66 -13.00 26.77
CA THR A 279 24.78 -14.16 25.87
C THR A 279 24.56 -13.72 24.43
N PRO A 280 25.49 -14.01 23.51
CA PRO A 280 25.33 -13.63 22.13
C PRO A 280 24.22 -14.49 21.46
N VAL A 281 23.18 -13.83 20.94
CA VAL A 281 22.07 -14.46 20.19
C VAL A 281 21.98 -13.90 18.77
N TYR A 282 23.06 -13.30 18.28
CA TYR A 282 23.04 -12.57 17.02
C TYR A 282 22.78 -13.47 15.81
N GLY A 283 23.34 -14.67 15.76
CA GLY A 283 23.11 -15.63 14.69
C GLY A 283 21.66 -16.10 14.62
N GLU A 284 21.07 -16.42 15.77
CA GLU A 284 19.65 -16.78 15.92
C GLU A 284 18.75 -15.62 15.55
N LEU A 285 19.07 -14.38 15.97
CA LEU A 285 18.34 -13.18 15.63
C LEU A 285 18.36 -12.93 14.10
N MET A 286 19.53 -13.10 13.46
CA MET A 286 19.64 -12.98 12.00
C MET A 286 18.83 -14.07 11.29
N SER A 287 18.84 -15.31 11.79
CA SER A 287 18.02 -16.40 11.28
C SER A 287 16.53 -16.11 11.41
N ALA A 288 16.11 -15.60 12.57
CA ALA A 288 14.74 -15.17 12.82
C ALA A 288 14.32 -14.03 11.89
N ALA A 289 15.20 -13.07 11.62
CA ALA A 289 14.94 -11.98 10.68
C ALA A 289 14.78 -12.48 9.23
N VAL A 290 15.63 -13.44 8.80
CA VAL A 290 15.50 -14.09 7.48
C VAL A 290 14.17 -14.81 7.36
N VAL A 291 13.80 -15.64 8.35
CA VAL A 291 12.52 -16.38 8.33
C VAL A 291 11.34 -15.42 8.38
N SER A 292 11.43 -14.35 9.16
CA SER A 292 10.39 -13.31 9.24
C SER A 292 10.19 -12.56 7.93
N SER A 293 11.18 -12.50 7.05
CA SER A 293 11.02 -11.87 5.73
C SER A 293 10.23 -12.73 4.74
N ILE A 294 10.17 -14.05 4.93
CA ILE A 294 9.55 -15.00 4.00
C ILE A 294 8.08 -14.68 3.70
N PRO A 295 7.19 -14.45 4.70
CA PRO A 295 5.80 -14.16 4.42
C PRO A 295 5.59 -12.90 3.58
N VAL A 296 6.41 -11.86 3.82
CA VAL A 296 6.34 -10.61 3.04
C VAL A 296 6.81 -10.84 1.61
N VAL A 297 7.90 -11.58 1.42
CA VAL A 297 8.40 -11.95 0.09
C VAL A 297 7.36 -12.78 -0.66
N VAL A 298 6.76 -13.78 -0.02
CA VAL A 298 5.69 -14.60 -0.61
C VAL A 298 4.49 -13.73 -1.00
N LEU A 299 4.05 -12.85 -0.11
CA LEU A 299 2.96 -11.92 -0.39
C LEU A 299 3.29 -11.04 -1.61
N TYR A 300 4.51 -10.49 -1.67
CA TYR A 300 4.96 -9.71 -2.81
C TYR A 300 4.95 -10.52 -4.12
N LEU A 301 5.52 -11.72 -4.11
CA LEU A 301 5.57 -12.59 -5.30
C LEU A 301 4.18 -12.97 -5.82
N LEU A 302 3.21 -13.18 -4.92
CA LEU A 302 1.82 -13.44 -5.29
C LEU A 302 1.15 -12.21 -5.90
N CYS A 303 1.48 -11.02 -5.38
CA CYS A 303 0.82 -9.76 -5.73
C CYS A 303 1.55 -8.96 -6.83
N GLN A 304 2.82 -9.28 -7.19
CA GLN A 304 3.66 -8.49 -8.11
C GLN A 304 3.00 -8.19 -9.46
N ARG A 305 2.23 -9.14 -10.00
CA ARG A 305 1.52 -8.95 -11.28
C ARG A 305 0.50 -7.80 -11.23
N TYR A 306 -0.10 -7.56 -10.06
CA TYR A 306 -1.05 -6.47 -9.85
C TYR A 306 -0.35 -5.14 -9.56
N LEU A 307 0.81 -5.18 -8.89
CA LEU A 307 1.64 -3.99 -8.59
C LEU A 307 2.16 -3.34 -9.88
N VAL A 308 2.66 -4.15 -10.83
CA VAL A 308 3.22 -3.63 -12.08
C VAL A 308 2.12 -3.03 -12.98
N SER A 309 0.95 -3.66 -13.06
CA SER A 309 -0.16 -3.15 -13.87
C SER A 309 -0.76 -1.84 -13.32
N GLY A 310 -0.83 -1.68 -12.00
CA GLY A 310 -1.35 -0.48 -11.33
C GLY A 310 -0.46 0.75 -11.52
N LEU A 311 0.87 0.59 -11.55
CA LEU A 311 1.82 1.69 -11.75
C LEU A 311 1.90 2.13 -13.22
N ALA A 312 1.68 1.23 -14.18
CA ALA A 312 1.74 1.55 -15.61
C ALA A 312 0.60 2.49 -16.04
N VAL A 313 -0.58 2.40 -15.43
CA VAL A 313 -1.73 3.28 -15.72
C VAL A 313 -1.48 4.72 -15.26
N GLY A 314 -0.74 4.91 -14.17
CA GLY A 314 -0.38 6.26 -13.65
C GLY A 314 0.64 7.01 -14.51
N SER A 315 1.47 6.30 -15.29
CA SER A 315 2.55 6.91 -16.09
C SER A 315 2.13 7.36 -17.49
N LEU A 316 0.94 7.00 -17.96
CA LEU A 316 0.43 7.37 -19.29
C LEU A 316 -0.35 8.69 -19.31
N ASN A 317 -0.64 9.29 -18.16
CA ASN A 317 -1.39 10.54 -18.01
C ASN A 317 -0.55 11.69 -17.43
N GLY A 318 0.78 11.59 -17.41
CA GLY A 318 1.71 12.62 -16.99
C GLY A 318 2.39 13.33 -18.18
#